data_a12e664c2d649ade0b3ad94b22eb28c5
#
_entry.id   a12e664c2d649ade0b3ad94b22eb28c5
#
_cell.length_a   1.000
_cell.length_b   1.000
_cell.length_c   1.000
_cell.angle_alpha   90.00
_cell.angle_beta   90.00
_cell.angle_gamma   90.00
#
_symmetry.space_group_name_H-M   'P 1'
#
loop_
_entity.id
_entity.type
_entity.pdbx_description
1 polymer ?
#
loop_
_entity_poly.entity_id
_entity_poly.type
_entity_poly.pdbx_seq_one_letter_code
_entity_poly.pdbx_strand_id
1 'polypeptide(L)'
;MAVFEDIMGLDIQAFFSYVETIRYGYQDKSGQLHFTDEEDFTVRDYAFSSPEDVVKNNCGWCWDLAELIKVYCTRHDLPCQSWFMEYLSDELHQTHTQVFLRFRGKWCPAPDNCLGLQLGTPSFDELAPCVIWFTGFFTNYLKSVLKDKFNKENLLVKEYSCTFSPGITDEEYLLQIRQ
;
A
#
# COMPACT_ATOMS: atom_id res chain seq x y z
N MET A 1 8.54 -14.57 -16.86
CA MET A 1 8.50 -13.17 -16.35
C MET A 1 7.11 -12.66 -16.69
N ALA A 2 6.32 -12.20 -15.72
CA ALA A 2 4.99 -11.66 -15.99
C ALA A 2 5.12 -10.39 -16.85
N VAL A 3 4.26 -10.24 -17.84
CA VAL A 3 4.19 -9.05 -18.67
C VAL A 3 3.14 -8.13 -18.06
N PHE A 4 3.48 -6.87 -17.87
CA PHE A 4 2.60 -5.87 -17.23
C PHE A 4 1.20 -5.84 -17.87
N GLU A 5 1.13 -5.83 -19.19
CA GLU A 5 -0.16 -5.83 -19.91
C GLU A 5 -1.01 -7.08 -19.65
N ASP A 6 -0.38 -8.25 -19.49
CA ASP A 6 -1.11 -9.49 -19.17
C ASP A 6 -1.71 -9.40 -17.76
N ILE A 7 -0.97 -8.84 -16.79
CA ILE A 7 -1.46 -8.64 -15.41
C ILE A 7 -2.59 -7.60 -15.38
N MET A 8 -2.43 -6.49 -16.13
CA MET A 8 -3.47 -5.48 -16.24
C MET A 8 -4.72 -5.96 -16.99
N GLY A 9 -4.65 -7.04 -17.75
CA GLY A 9 -5.77 -7.67 -18.44
C GLY A 9 -6.52 -8.72 -17.63
N LEU A 10 -6.06 -9.07 -16.44
CA LEU A 10 -6.71 -10.06 -15.56
C LEU A 10 -8.07 -9.55 -15.05
N ASP A 11 -8.98 -10.48 -14.77
CA ASP A 11 -10.14 -10.13 -13.95
C ASP A 11 -9.72 -9.73 -12.53
N ILE A 12 -10.60 -9.07 -11.81
CA ILE A 12 -10.29 -8.49 -10.51
C ILE A 12 -9.85 -9.53 -9.47
N GLN A 13 -10.39 -10.75 -9.50
CA GLN A 13 -10.01 -11.79 -8.55
C GLN A 13 -8.62 -12.33 -8.86
N ALA A 14 -8.36 -12.61 -10.14
CA ALA A 14 -7.05 -13.05 -10.60
C ALA A 14 -5.98 -11.97 -10.39
N PHE A 15 -6.30 -10.69 -10.60
CA PHE A 15 -5.40 -9.58 -10.32
C PHE A 15 -5.00 -9.52 -8.84
N PHE A 16 -5.95 -9.55 -7.90
CA PHE A 16 -5.61 -9.51 -6.48
C PHE A 16 -4.93 -10.80 -6.00
N SER A 17 -5.28 -11.97 -6.55
CA SER A 17 -4.49 -13.18 -6.31
C SER A 17 -3.04 -13.05 -6.78
N TYR A 18 -2.80 -12.34 -7.89
CA TYR A 18 -1.44 -12.02 -8.33
C TYR A 18 -0.75 -11.04 -7.36
N VAL A 19 -1.42 -9.96 -6.93
CA VAL A 19 -0.87 -8.97 -5.97
C VAL A 19 -0.38 -9.65 -4.69
N GLU A 20 -1.14 -10.63 -4.17
CA GLU A 20 -0.74 -11.42 -3.00
C GLU A 20 0.55 -12.24 -3.21
N THR A 21 0.94 -12.54 -4.46
CA THR A 21 2.18 -13.26 -4.76
C THR A 21 3.41 -12.36 -4.88
N ILE A 22 3.23 -11.05 -4.94
CA ILE A 22 4.34 -10.10 -5.00
C ILE A 22 5.09 -10.13 -3.67
N ARG A 23 6.42 -10.32 -3.72
CA ARG A 23 7.24 -10.32 -2.50
C ARG A 23 7.26 -8.94 -1.86
N TYR A 24 7.08 -8.91 -0.53
CA TYR A 24 7.13 -7.66 0.22
C TYR A 24 8.56 -7.17 0.37
N GLY A 25 8.85 -6.03 -0.25
CA GLY A 25 10.20 -5.48 -0.33
C GLY A 25 10.21 -4.22 -1.18
N TYR A 26 11.40 -3.73 -1.50
CA TYR A 26 11.57 -2.52 -2.29
C TYR A 26 12.82 -2.59 -3.18
N GLN A 27 12.90 -1.68 -4.15
CA GLN A 27 14.07 -1.44 -4.96
C GLN A 27 14.80 -0.20 -4.44
N ASP A 28 16.13 -0.26 -4.34
CA ASP A 28 16.95 0.90 -4.01
C ASP A 28 17.36 1.72 -5.25
N LYS A 29 18.00 2.87 -5.05
CA LYS A 29 18.47 3.76 -6.12
C LYS A 29 19.48 3.10 -7.06
N SER A 30 20.15 2.03 -6.64
CA SER A 30 21.09 1.28 -7.48
C SER A 30 20.37 0.23 -8.35
N GLY A 31 19.09 -0.02 -8.10
CA GLY A 31 18.30 -1.05 -8.74
C GLY A 31 18.34 -2.41 -8.02
N GLN A 32 18.98 -2.49 -6.84
CA GLN A 32 19.01 -3.71 -6.04
C GLN A 32 17.67 -3.90 -5.33
N LEU A 33 17.19 -5.16 -5.26
CA LEU A 33 15.99 -5.54 -4.56
C LEU A 33 16.32 -5.96 -3.12
N HIS A 34 15.49 -5.52 -2.18
CA HIS A 34 15.60 -5.82 -0.76
C HIS A 34 14.25 -6.38 -0.27
N PHE A 35 14.27 -7.51 0.41
CA PHE A 35 13.05 -8.18 0.87
C PHE A 35 13.01 -8.25 2.38
N THR A 36 11.84 -8.04 2.97
CA THR A 36 11.66 -7.97 4.44
C THR A 36 11.88 -9.30 5.15
N ASP A 37 11.93 -10.42 4.42
CA ASP A 37 12.25 -11.76 4.94
C ASP A 37 13.76 -12.08 4.98
N GLU A 38 14.62 -11.13 4.60
CA GLU A 38 16.08 -11.25 4.69
C GLU A 38 16.57 -10.93 6.11
N GLU A 39 17.58 -11.68 6.61
CA GLU A 39 18.08 -11.54 7.99
C GLU A 39 18.61 -10.13 8.31
N ASP A 40 19.22 -9.46 7.33
CA ASP A 40 19.82 -8.13 7.47
C ASP A 40 18.98 -7.01 6.85
N PHE A 41 17.67 -7.21 6.75
CA PHE A 41 16.78 -6.22 6.15
C PHE A 41 16.87 -4.87 6.87
N THR A 42 17.26 -3.85 6.12
CA THR A 42 17.24 -2.44 6.55
C THR A 42 16.84 -1.56 5.39
N VAL A 43 15.95 -0.61 5.64
CA VAL A 43 15.57 0.36 4.59
C VAL A 43 16.73 1.33 4.35
N ARG A 44 17.27 1.31 3.13
CA ARG A 44 18.34 2.21 2.70
C ARG A 44 18.09 2.61 1.24
N ASP A 45 18.22 3.89 0.96
CA ASP A 45 18.19 4.41 -0.41
C ASP A 45 16.97 3.95 -1.24
N TYR A 46 15.82 3.81 -0.58
CA TYR A 46 14.57 3.45 -1.25
C TYR A 46 14.33 4.33 -2.48
N ALA A 47 13.90 3.70 -3.56
CA ALA A 47 13.44 4.36 -4.76
C ALA A 47 12.06 3.83 -5.15
N PHE A 48 11.10 4.72 -5.30
CA PHE A 48 9.74 4.38 -5.67
C PHE A 48 9.70 3.64 -7.02
N SER A 49 9.09 2.47 -7.03
CA SER A 49 9.01 1.62 -8.22
C SER A 49 7.79 1.98 -9.07
N SER A 50 7.97 2.00 -10.40
CA SER A 50 6.81 2.07 -11.30
C SER A 50 5.95 0.81 -11.18
N PRO A 51 4.64 0.87 -11.50
CA PRO A 51 3.80 -0.32 -11.58
C PRO A 51 4.38 -1.42 -12.49
N GLU A 52 5.02 -1.04 -13.60
CA GLU A 52 5.71 -1.96 -14.50
C GLU A 52 6.89 -2.65 -13.82
N ASP A 53 7.70 -1.89 -13.06
CA ASP A 53 8.85 -2.44 -12.33
C ASP A 53 8.40 -3.36 -11.19
N VAL A 54 7.32 -3.04 -10.49
CA VAL A 54 6.71 -3.91 -9.47
C VAL A 54 6.37 -5.28 -10.08
N VAL A 55 5.69 -5.29 -11.23
CA VAL A 55 5.33 -6.52 -11.94
C VAL A 55 6.56 -7.26 -12.45
N LYS A 56 7.49 -6.55 -13.08
CA LYS A 56 8.73 -7.11 -13.65
C LYS A 56 9.62 -7.76 -12.59
N ASN A 57 9.78 -7.09 -11.45
CA ASN A 57 10.68 -7.49 -10.38
C ASN A 57 10.00 -8.42 -9.36
N ASN A 58 8.67 -8.57 -9.43
CA ASN A 58 7.86 -9.26 -8.44
C ASN A 58 8.17 -8.79 -7.01
N CYS A 59 8.31 -7.47 -6.84
CA CYS A 59 8.73 -6.81 -5.61
C CYS A 59 8.00 -5.48 -5.45
N GLY A 60 7.50 -5.22 -4.27
CA GLY A 60 6.90 -3.94 -3.91
C GLY A 60 6.38 -3.97 -2.48
N TRP A 61 6.40 -2.82 -1.81
CA TRP A 61 5.72 -2.66 -0.54
C TRP A 61 4.47 -1.76 -0.67
N CYS A 62 3.82 -1.40 0.40
CA CYS A 62 2.51 -0.75 0.36
C CYS A 62 2.42 0.49 -0.53
N TRP A 63 3.48 1.29 -0.63
CA TRP A 63 3.52 2.49 -1.49
C TRP A 63 3.51 2.13 -2.96
N ASP A 64 4.39 1.21 -3.38
CA ASP A 64 4.50 0.74 -4.77
C ASP A 64 3.23 0.01 -5.22
N LEU A 65 2.69 -0.85 -4.33
CA LEU A 65 1.47 -1.60 -4.61
C LEU A 65 0.24 -0.70 -4.72
N ALA A 66 0.17 0.38 -3.94
CA ALA A 66 -0.93 1.32 -4.05
C ALA A 66 -1.02 1.92 -5.45
N GLU A 67 0.12 2.28 -6.07
CA GLU A 67 0.13 2.80 -7.44
C GLU A 67 -0.23 1.71 -8.47
N LEU A 68 0.26 0.49 -8.32
CA LEU A 68 -0.12 -0.63 -9.16
C LEU A 68 -1.64 -0.87 -9.12
N ILE A 69 -2.23 -0.88 -7.93
CA ILE A 69 -3.67 -1.07 -7.74
C ILE A 69 -4.48 0.10 -8.32
N LYS A 70 -4.02 1.35 -8.16
CA LYS A 70 -4.66 2.54 -8.76
C LYS A 70 -4.69 2.46 -10.28
N VAL A 71 -3.58 2.06 -10.90
CA VAL A 71 -3.50 1.88 -12.37
C VAL A 71 -4.48 0.80 -12.83
N TYR A 72 -4.53 -0.34 -12.13
CA TYR A 72 -5.50 -1.39 -12.42
C TYR A 72 -6.95 -0.89 -12.28
N CYS A 73 -7.28 -0.23 -11.18
CA CYS A 73 -8.63 0.33 -10.96
C CYS A 73 -9.02 1.32 -12.04
N THR A 74 -8.10 2.22 -12.43
CA THR A 74 -8.34 3.20 -13.50
C THR A 74 -8.61 2.52 -14.84
N ARG A 75 -7.84 1.50 -15.20
CA ARG A 75 -7.99 0.75 -16.46
C ARG A 75 -9.34 0.01 -16.55
N HIS A 76 -9.87 -0.42 -15.43
CA HIS A 76 -11.11 -1.18 -15.34
C HIS A 76 -12.32 -0.35 -14.88
N ASP A 77 -12.23 0.98 -14.88
CA ASP A 77 -13.28 1.89 -14.42
C ASP A 77 -13.82 1.55 -13.01
N LEU A 78 -12.96 1.06 -12.14
CA LEU A 78 -13.28 0.73 -10.75
C LEU A 78 -13.07 1.97 -9.87
N PRO A 79 -14.12 2.46 -9.18
CA PRO A 79 -13.95 3.54 -8.23
C PRO A 79 -12.98 3.12 -7.13
N CYS A 80 -11.92 3.91 -6.92
CA CYS A 80 -10.96 3.70 -5.84
C CYS A 80 -10.47 5.01 -5.25
N GLN A 81 -10.00 4.95 -4.00
CA GLN A 81 -9.35 6.07 -3.31
C GLN A 81 -8.15 5.56 -2.51
N SER A 82 -7.10 6.37 -2.47
CA SER A 82 -5.87 6.04 -1.74
C SER A 82 -5.77 6.86 -0.46
N TRP A 83 -5.41 6.19 0.62
CA TRP A 83 -5.25 6.78 1.93
C TRP A 83 -3.89 6.44 2.50
N PHE A 84 -3.27 7.44 3.08
CA PHE A 84 -1.99 7.33 3.76
C PHE A 84 -2.20 7.38 5.28
N MET A 85 -1.52 6.51 5.99
CA MET A 85 -1.49 6.46 7.44
C MET A 85 -0.06 6.57 7.91
N GLU A 86 0.19 7.46 8.85
CA GLU A 86 1.51 7.65 9.43
C GLU A 86 1.39 7.78 10.94
N TYR A 87 2.18 6.99 11.64
CA TYR A 87 2.42 7.17 13.07
C TYR A 87 3.86 7.62 13.27
N LEU A 88 4.05 8.78 13.90
CA LEU A 88 5.37 9.37 14.12
C LEU A 88 5.54 9.71 15.61
N SER A 89 6.48 9.05 16.29
CA SER A 89 6.90 9.33 17.66
C SER A 89 8.40 9.14 17.78
N ASP A 90 8.96 9.46 18.95
CA ASP A 90 10.39 9.23 19.25
C ASP A 90 10.77 7.73 19.24
N GLU A 91 9.80 6.83 19.44
CA GLU A 91 10.05 5.39 19.50
C GLU A 91 9.77 4.66 18.19
N LEU A 92 8.87 5.19 17.36
CA LEU A 92 8.41 4.49 16.15
C LEU A 92 8.00 5.48 15.05
N HIS A 93 8.55 5.29 13.86
CA HIS A 93 8.00 5.83 12.63
C HIS A 93 7.46 4.68 11.80
N GLN A 94 6.13 4.63 11.65
CA GLN A 94 5.46 3.60 10.88
C GLN A 94 4.50 4.23 9.89
N THR A 95 4.57 3.81 8.64
CA THR A 95 3.66 4.26 7.58
C THR A 95 2.94 3.08 6.96
N HIS A 96 1.76 3.36 6.41
CA HIS A 96 1.05 2.44 5.54
C HIS A 96 0.22 3.21 4.52
N THR A 97 0.16 2.69 3.31
CA THR A 97 -0.72 3.21 2.26
C THR A 97 -1.74 2.15 1.89
N GLN A 98 -3.01 2.53 1.93
CA GLN A 98 -4.12 1.64 1.62
C GLN A 98 -4.96 2.20 0.47
N VAL A 99 -5.25 1.36 -0.52
CA VAL A 99 -6.28 1.64 -1.53
C VAL A 99 -7.60 1.04 -1.07
N PHE A 100 -8.65 1.84 -1.10
CA PHE A 100 -10.02 1.38 -0.96
C PHE A 100 -10.66 1.37 -2.33
N LEU A 101 -11.37 0.29 -2.65
CA LEU A 101 -12.04 0.16 -3.96
C LEU A 101 -13.51 -0.26 -3.80
N ARG A 102 -14.31 0.03 -4.83
CA ARG A 102 -15.70 -0.37 -4.85
C ARG A 102 -15.86 -1.69 -5.60
N PHE A 103 -16.04 -2.79 -4.86
CA PHE A 103 -16.23 -4.13 -5.39
C PHE A 103 -17.67 -4.60 -5.16
N ARG A 104 -18.36 -5.06 -6.21
CA ARG A 104 -19.76 -5.50 -6.15
C ARG A 104 -20.70 -4.48 -5.50
N GLY A 105 -20.48 -3.21 -5.77
CA GLY A 105 -21.28 -2.11 -5.25
C GLY A 105 -20.96 -1.66 -3.83
N LYS A 106 -20.01 -2.30 -3.13
CA LYS A 106 -19.59 -1.97 -1.75
C LYS A 106 -18.12 -1.56 -1.70
N TRP A 107 -17.76 -0.69 -0.76
CA TRP A 107 -16.39 -0.31 -0.49
C TRP A 107 -15.69 -1.37 0.35
N CYS A 108 -14.46 -1.70 0.00
CA CYS A 108 -13.60 -2.59 0.78
C CYS A 108 -12.14 -2.13 0.68
N PRO A 109 -11.30 -2.46 1.67
CA PRO A 109 -9.86 -2.32 1.50
C PRO A 109 -9.38 -3.28 0.40
N ALA A 110 -8.50 -2.80 -0.46
CA ALA A 110 -7.83 -3.64 -1.45
C ALA A 110 -6.91 -4.65 -0.74
N PRO A 111 -6.92 -5.91 -1.13
CA PRO A 111 -5.87 -6.85 -0.71
C PRO A 111 -4.49 -6.35 -1.13
N ASP A 112 -3.52 -6.61 -0.29
CA ASP A 112 -2.10 -6.37 -0.53
C ASP A 112 -1.29 -7.64 -0.22
N ASN A 113 0.02 -7.54 -0.29
CA ASN A 113 0.92 -8.67 -0.05
C ASN A 113 1.38 -8.81 1.42
N CYS A 114 0.85 -8.03 2.37
CA CYS A 114 1.34 -8.04 3.74
C CYS A 114 0.25 -8.17 4.82
N LEU A 115 -1.00 -7.79 4.55
CA LEU A 115 -2.05 -7.73 5.57
C LEU A 115 -2.99 -8.94 5.57
N GLY A 116 -2.93 -9.81 4.55
CA GLY A 116 -3.80 -10.99 4.44
C GLY A 116 -5.29 -10.65 4.29
N LEU A 117 -5.61 -9.47 3.78
CA LEU A 117 -6.98 -9.05 3.51
C LEU A 117 -7.54 -9.77 2.29
N GLN A 118 -8.83 -10.08 2.31
CA GLN A 118 -9.51 -10.71 1.18
C GLN A 118 -10.37 -9.69 0.43
N LEU A 119 -10.40 -9.77 -0.89
CA LEU A 119 -11.22 -8.90 -1.72
C LEU A 119 -12.69 -8.96 -1.33
N GLY A 120 -13.26 -7.79 -1.00
CA GLY A 120 -14.64 -7.65 -0.58
C GLY A 120 -14.92 -8.02 0.88
N THR A 121 -13.89 -8.24 1.70
CA THR A 121 -14.04 -8.56 3.13
C THR A 121 -13.01 -7.82 3.98
N PRO A 122 -13.46 -6.93 4.90
CA PRO A 122 -14.84 -6.51 5.12
C PRO A 122 -15.39 -5.63 3.98
N SER A 123 -16.70 -5.42 3.96
CA SER A 123 -17.35 -4.56 2.95
C SER A 123 -18.36 -3.60 3.58
N PHE A 124 -18.47 -2.40 2.99
CA PHE A 124 -19.25 -1.28 3.52
C PHE A 124 -20.03 -0.61 2.39
N ASP A 125 -21.21 -0.07 2.70
CA ASP A 125 -22.00 0.67 1.71
C ASP A 125 -21.35 2.01 1.34
N GLU A 126 -20.66 2.63 2.31
CA GLU A 126 -19.97 3.91 2.16
C GLU A 126 -18.47 3.78 2.43
N LEU A 127 -17.68 4.71 1.87
CA LEU A 127 -16.23 4.72 2.04
C LEU A 127 -15.81 5.08 3.47
N ALA A 128 -16.44 6.07 4.10
CA ALA A 128 -16.01 6.56 5.40
C ALA A 128 -16.00 5.46 6.49
N PRO A 129 -17.03 4.59 6.64
CA PRO A 129 -16.96 3.44 7.53
C PRO A 129 -15.83 2.46 7.19
N CYS A 130 -15.51 2.28 5.90
CA CYS A 130 -14.41 1.42 5.47
C CYS A 130 -13.05 1.96 5.94
N VAL A 131 -12.81 3.26 5.74
CA VAL A 131 -11.59 3.96 6.21
C VAL A 131 -11.48 3.90 7.74
N ILE A 132 -12.58 4.15 8.46
CA ILE A 132 -12.61 4.08 9.92
C ILE A 132 -12.25 2.67 10.41
N TRP A 133 -12.81 1.65 9.79
CA TRP A 133 -12.51 0.25 10.14
C TRP A 133 -11.02 -0.05 9.95
N PHE A 134 -10.46 0.32 8.79
CA PHE A 134 -9.05 0.07 8.48
C PHE A 134 -8.11 0.88 9.39
N THR A 135 -8.45 2.14 9.69
CA THR A 135 -7.73 2.95 10.68
C THR A 135 -7.70 2.27 12.05
N GLY A 136 -8.82 1.66 12.46
CA GLY A 136 -8.90 0.85 13.68
C GLY A 136 -7.98 -0.37 13.62
N PHE A 137 -7.92 -1.07 12.49
CA PHE A 137 -7.01 -2.20 12.25
C PHE A 137 -5.55 -1.77 12.40
N PHE A 138 -5.12 -0.71 11.72
CA PHE A 138 -3.78 -0.15 11.83
C PHE A 138 -3.45 0.34 13.25
N THR A 139 -4.40 1.01 13.91
CA THR A 139 -4.27 1.44 15.31
C THR A 139 -4.06 0.26 16.26
N ASN A 140 -4.76 -0.85 16.07
CA ASN A 140 -4.60 -2.05 16.91
C ASN A 140 -3.20 -2.67 16.72
N TYR A 141 -2.69 -2.69 15.49
CA TYR A 141 -1.31 -3.07 15.24
C TYR A 141 -0.33 -2.17 16.01
N LEU A 142 -0.45 -0.84 15.89
CA LEU A 142 0.40 0.13 16.61
C LEU A 142 0.35 -0.07 18.13
N LYS A 143 -0.84 -0.29 18.69
CA LYS A 143 -1.00 -0.59 20.13
C LYS A 143 -0.33 -1.89 20.55
N SER A 144 -0.32 -2.91 19.69
CA SER A 144 0.35 -4.17 19.98
C SER A 144 1.88 -4.00 20.10
N VAL A 145 2.44 -3.09 19.30
CA VAL A 145 3.87 -2.77 19.29
C VAL A 145 4.26 -1.82 20.43
N LEU A 146 3.53 -0.71 20.55
CA LEU A 146 3.87 0.42 21.45
C LEU A 146 3.31 0.25 22.87
N LYS A 147 2.28 -0.60 23.05
CA LYS A 147 1.60 -0.81 24.33
C LYS A 147 1.11 0.52 24.94
N ASP A 148 1.56 0.84 26.16
CA ASP A 148 1.18 2.05 26.90
C ASP A 148 1.75 3.35 26.29
N LYS A 149 2.69 3.26 25.34
CA LYS A 149 3.31 4.41 24.68
C LYS A 149 2.54 4.90 23.45
N PHE A 150 1.48 4.20 23.04
CA PHE A 150 0.66 4.65 21.91
C PHE A 150 -0.06 5.96 22.25
N ASN A 151 0.17 6.99 21.43
CA ASN A 151 -0.55 8.26 21.51
C ASN A 151 -1.27 8.52 20.18
N LYS A 152 -2.60 8.64 20.24
CA LYS A 152 -3.43 8.86 19.04
C LYS A 152 -3.10 10.18 18.32
N GLU A 153 -2.61 11.18 19.00
CA GLU A 153 -2.23 12.48 18.41
C GLU A 153 -1.05 12.36 17.42
N ASN A 154 -0.27 11.28 17.52
CA ASN A 154 0.83 10.98 16.62
C ASN A 154 0.39 10.25 15.34
N LEU A 155 -0.92 9.97 15.19
CA LEU A 155 -1.48 9.26 14.04
C LEU A 155 -2.07 10.26 13.04
N LEU A 156 -1.47 10.33 11.86
CA LEU A 156 -2.03 10.99 10.69
C LEU A 156 -2.78 9.98 9.83
N VAL A 157 -3.98 10.33 9.37
CA VAL A 157 -4.76 9.58 8.37
C VAL A 157 -5.24 10.57 7.33
N LYS A 158 -4.81 10.40 6.08
CA LYS A 158 -5.05 11.38 5.03
C LYS A 158 -5.34 10.72 3.69
N GLU A 159 -6.39 11.17 3.01
CA GLU A 159 -6.61 10.87 1.60
C GLU A 159 -5.55 11.59 0.74
N TYR A 160 -5.11 10.92 -0.34
CA TYR A 160 -4.28 11.54 -1.36
C TYR A 160 -4.68 11.09 -2.76
N SER A 161 -4.51 11.99 -3.73
CA SER A 161 -4.84 11.75 -5.14
C SER A 161 -3.64 11.93 -6.07
N CYS A 162 -2.50 12.37 -5.55
CA CYS A 162 -1.29 12.53 -6.37
C CYS A 162 -0.77 11.19 -6.90
N THR A 163 -0.07 11.24 -8.02
CA THR A 163 0.70 10.15 -8.59
C THR A 163 2.18 10.43 -8.35
N PHE A 164 2.95 9.38 -8.14
CA PHE A 164 4.38 9.51 -7.85
C PHE A 164 5.23 9.16 -9.07
N SER A 165 6.31 9.92 -9.26
CA SER A 165 7.29 9.59 -10.28
C SER A 165 8.19 8.46 -9.81
N PRO A 166 8.51 7.46 -10.67
CA PRO A 166 9.47 6.43 -10.33
C PRO A 166 10.82 7.01 -9.93
N GLY A 167 11.47 6.42 -8.94
CA GLY A 167 12.78 6.82 -8.45
C GLY A 167 12.78 7.91 -7.38
N ILE A 168 11.62 8.46 -6.99
CA ILE A 168 11.58 9.37 -5.83
C ILE A 168 11.93 8.61 -4.54
N THR A 169 12.48 9.34 -3.58
CA THR A 169 12.84 8.81 -2.27
C THR A 169 11.63 8.72 -1.34
N ASP A 170 11.78 8.02 -0.21
CA ASP A 170 10.82 8.03 0.88
C ASP A 170 10.57 9.45 1.43
N GLU A 171 11.60 10.27 1.58
CA GLU A 171 11.47 11.66 2.02
C GLU A 171 10.63 12.49 1.04
N GLU A 172 10.90 12.37 -0.26
CA GLU A 172 10.15 13.07 -1.31
C GLU A 172 8.70 12.58 -1.39
N TYR A 173 8.47 11.27 -1.23
CA TYR A 173 7.13 10.70 -1.14
C TYR A 173 6.35 11.28 0.04
N LEU A 174 6.91 11.24 1.25
CA LEU A 174 6.29 11.76 2.46
C LEU A 174 5.99 13.27 2.35
N LEU A 175 6.92 14.04 1.75
CA LEU A 175 6.73 15.48 1.54
C LEU A 175 5.54 15.76 0.63
N GLN A 176 5.37 15.00 -0.46
CA GLN A 176 4.25 15.18 -1.39
C GLN A 176 2.90 14.81 -0.75
N ILE A 177 2.86 13.75 0.05
CA ILE A 177 1.61 13.36 0.73
C ILE A 177 1.22 14.34 1.83
N ARG A 178 2.18 14.88 2.57
CA ARG A 178 1.88 15.78 3.70
C ARG A 178 1.39 17.17 3.28
N GLN A 179 1.62 17.58 2.03
CA GLN A 179 1.07 18.83 1.44
C GLN A 179 -0.44 18.71 1.23
#